data_5acc234e088c9a7a3d88f1ea846859a6
#
_entry.id   5acc234e088c9a7a3d88f1ea846859a6
#
_cell.length_a   1.000
_cell.length_b   1.000
_cell.length_c   1.000
_cell.angle_alpha   90.00
_cell.angle_beta   90.00
_cell.angle_gamma   90.00
#
_symmetry.space_group_name_H-M   'P 1'
#
loop_
_entity.id
_entity.type
_entity.pdbx_description
1 polymer ?
#
loop_
_entity_poly.entity_id
_entity_poly.type
_entity_poly.pdbx_seq_one_letter_code
_entity_poly.pdbx_strand_id
1 'polypeptide(L)'
;MWRQMSNKINYDFYYWGPYLVKFKITENERLKLLEVGRKTTEDFRHQLAGIIKDEKLFDKDNTNWFMDYFSNYFRTYVEGLQKYNQQQLLKQITQLEIGKVWINYMKANEFNPPHIHSGDLSFVMYLEIPKELNKEREEYKGTSSGPGAIQFTYGEADPTNRPACFATHHAFLPEEGDFFIFPANLQHCVFPFKCNGTRTSVAGNIYYKFND
;
A
#
# COMPACT_ATOMS: atom_id res chain seq x y z
N MET A 1 -37.28 10.24 8.19
CA MET A 1 -37.70 8.95 8.75
C MET A 1 -38.20 8.08 7.60
N TRP A 2 -37.42 7.08 7.19
CA TRP A 2 -37.82 6.15 6.12
C TRP A 2 -38.88 5.19 6.67
N ARG A 3 -40.08 5.13 6.06
CA ARG A 3 -41.07 4.13 6.41
C ARG A 3 -40.53 2.74 6.00
N GLN A 4 -40.50 1.79 6.93
CA GLN A 4 -40.26 0.39 6.63
C GLN A 4 -41.33 -0.09 5.63
N MET A 5 -40.94 -0.34 4.39
CA MET A 5 -41.79 -0.98 3.40
C MET A 5 -41.84 -2.48 3.72
N SER A 6 -43.01 -3.06 3.83
CA SER A 6 -43.24 -4.46 4.20
C SER A 6 -42.88 -5.47 3.09
N ASN A 7 -42.57 -5.02 1.88
CA ASN A 7 -42.21 -5.89 0.76
C ASN A 7 -40.72 -5.92 0.57
N LYS A 8 -40.11 -7.09 0.77
CA LYS A 8 -38.69 -7.33 0.48
C LYS A 8 -38.49 -7.30 -1.04
N ILE A 9 -37.85 -6.24 -1.55
CA ILE A 9 -37.49 -6.14 -2.95
C ILE A 9 -36.19 -6.95 -3.12
N ASN A 10 -36.19 -7.90 -4.05
CA ASN A 10 -34.97 -8.60 -4.45
C ASN A 10 -34.18 -7.71 -5.41
N TYR A 11 -32.87 -7.62 -5.18
CA TYR A 11 -31.96 -6.87 -6.04
C TYR A 11 -30.59 -7.52 -6.04
N ASP A 12 -29.86 -7.34 -7.16
CA ASP A 12 -28.44 -7.62 -7.25
C ASP A 12 -27.68 -6.28 -7.24
N PHE A 13 -26.52 -6.25 -6.62
CA PHE A 13 -25.63 -5.12 -6.71
C PHE A 13 -24.27 -5.55 -7.24
N TYR A 14 -23.60 -4.63 -7.92
CA TYR A 14 -22.29 -4.89 -8.49
C TYR A 14 -21.31 -3.87 -7.93
N TYR A 15 -20.14 -4.34 -7.52
CA TYR A 15 -19.04 -3.50 -7.09
C TYR A 15 -17.81 -3.80 -7.96
N TRP A 16 -17.18 -2.77 -8.44
CA TRP A 16 -15.94 -2.86 -9.20
C TRP A 16 -15.01 -1.73 -8.75
N GLY A 17 -13.86 -2.05 -8.24
CA GLY A 17 -12.89 -1.11 -7.74
C GLY A 17 -11.59 -1.82 -7.40
N PRO A 18 -10.56 -1.09 -7.00
CA PRO A 18 -9.31 -1.71 -6.59
C PRO A 18 -9.50 -2.55 -5.33
N TYR A 19 -8.95 -3.77 -5.35
CA TYR A 19 -8.89 -4.61 -4.16
C TYR A 19 -7.62 -4.25 -3.38
N LEU A 20 -7.77 -3.53 -2.27
CA LEU A 20 -6.71 -3.12 -1.38
C LEU A 20 -6.88 -3.83 -0.05
N VAL A 21 -5.81 -4.45 0.45
CA VAL A 21 -5.80 -5.14 1.74
C VAL A 21 -4.73 -4.55 2.65
N LYS A 22 -5.10 -4.35 3.90
CA LYS A 22 -4.18 -3.98 4.99
C LYS A 22 -4.04 -5.17 5.93
N PHE A 23 -2.82 -5.64 6.11
CA PHE A 23 -2.41 -6.62 7.12
C PHE A 23 -1.65 -5.94 8.24
N LYS A 24 -1.36 -6.69 9.30
CA LYS A 24 -0.42 -6.33 10.36
C LYS A 24 0.62 -7.45 10.45
N ILE A 25 1.88 -7.14 10.20
CA ILE A 25 2.98 -8.09 10.42
C ILE A 25 3.31 -8.17 11.91
N THR A 26 3.87 -9.28 12.32
CA THR A 26 4.33 -9.50 13.69
C THR A 26 5.58 -8.68 13.99
N GLU A 27 5.84 -8.45 15.27
CA GLU A 27 7.05 -7.76 15.71
C GLU A 27 8.34 -8.47 15.24
N ASN A 28 8.36 -9.80 15.27
CA ASN A 28 9.50 -10.59 14.80
C ASN A 28 9.76 -10.41 13.30
N GLU A 29 8.70 -10.39 12.48
CA GLU A 29 8.80 -10.13 11.03
C GLU A 29 9.32 -8.71 10.77
N ARG A 30 8.82 -7.73 11.50
CA ARG A 30 9.25 -6.34 11.42
C ARG A 30 10.73 -6.17 11.74
N LEU A 31 11.19 -6.73 12.85
CA LEU A 31 12.59 -6.67 13.28
C LEU A 31 13.53 -7.38 12.28
N LYS A 32 13.08 -8.50 11.70
CA LYS A 32 13.85 -9.23 10.69
C LYS A 32 14.03 -8.39 9.42
N LEU A 33 12.99 -7.70 8.95
CA LEU A 33 13.09 -6.78 7.81
C LEU A 33 14.03 -5.61 8.09
N LEU A 34 14.00 -5.04 9.30
CA LEU A 34 14.93 -3.99 9.70
C LEU A 34 16.38 -4.48 9.69
N GLU A 35 16.63 -5.72 10.14
CA GLU A 35 17.98 -6.33 10.11
C GLU A 35 18.49 -6.44 8.67
N VAL A 36 17.66 -6.94 7.75
CA VAL A 36 18.01 -7.05 6.33
C VAL A 36 18.21 -5.67 5.72
N GLY A 37 17.28 -4.75 5.95
CA GLY A 37 17.34 -3.38 5.40
C GLY A 37 18.62 -2.63 5.81
N ARG A 38 19.06 -2.76 7.06
CA ARG A 38 20.30 -2.12 7.55
C ARG A 38 21.56 -2.62 6.86
N LYS A 39 21.54 -3.82 6.29
CA LYS A 39 22.65 -4.41 5.54
C LYS A 39 22.59 -4.06 4.03
N THR A 40 21.48 -3.52 3.56
CA THR A 40 21.26 -3.18 2.15
C THR A 40 21.94 -1.86 1.81
N THR A 41 22.77 -1.84 0.77
CA THR A 41 23.64 -0.69 0.42
C THR A 41 23.43 -0.15 -0.99
N GLU A 42 22.84 -0.91 -1.90
CA GLU A 42 22.66 -0.54 -3.30
C GLU A 42 21.68 0.64 -3.43
N ASP A 43 22.13 1.75 -3.98
CA ASP A 43 21.32 2.95 -4.18
C ASP A 43 20.27 2.73 -5.28
N PHE A 44 19.00 2.98 -4.96
CA PHE A 44 17.88 2.75 -5.87
C PHE A 44 17.07 4.00 -6.22
N ARG A 45 17.40 5.16 -5.68
CA ARG A 45 16.65 6.43 -5.83
C ARG A 45 16.34 6.80 -7.28
N HIS A 46 17.26 6.53 -8.21
CA HIS A 46 17.14 6.90 -9.62
C HIS A 46 16.05 6.15 -10.39
N GLN A 47 15.43 5.12 -9.80
CA GLN A 47 14.34 4.34 -10.39
C GLN A 47 13.00 4.57 -9.68
N LEU A 48 12.95 5.42 -8.66
CA LEU A 48 11.77 5.68 -7.85
C LEU A 48 11.24 7.10 -8.05
N ALA A 49 9.94 7.27 -7.86
CA ALA A 49 9.27 8.56 -8.06
C ALA A 49 9.45 9.53 -6.88
N GLY A 50 9.88 9.01 -5.73
CA GLY A 50 9.97 9.75 -4.48
C GLY A 50 11.06 10.83 -4.49
N ILE A 51 10.83 11.87 -3.68
CA ILE A 51 11.88 12.83 -3.30
C ILE A 51 12.42 12.38 -1.93
N ILE A 52 12.98 11.17 -1.90
CA ILE A 52 13.57 10.53 -0.73
C ILE A 52 15.06 10.33 -0.99
N LYS A 53 15.90 10.73 -0.03
CA LYS A 53 17.35 10.75 -0.20
C LYS A 53 18.04 9.42 0.10
N ASP A 54 17.34 8.50 0.72
CA ASP A 54 17.91 7.21 1.13
C ASP A 54 16.93 6.08 0.83
N GLU A 55 17.13 5.45 -0.33
CA GLU A 55 16.35 4.32 -0.84
C GLU A 55 17.31 3.27 -1.37
N LYS A 56 17.19 2.02 -0.89
CA LYS A 56 18.13 0.94 -1.17
C LYS A 56 17.43 -0.28 -1.76
N LEU A 57 18.01 -0.85 -2.82
CA LEU A 57 17.53 -2.08 -3.46
C LEU A 57 18.01 -3.31 -2.69
N PHE A 58 17.09 -4.24 -2.42
CA PHE A 58 17.47 -5.57 -1.95
C PHE A 58 18.19 -6.33 -3.08
N ASP A 59 19.29 -7.00 -2.73
CA ASP A 59 19.91 -7.94 -3.65
C ASP A 59 19.00 -9.13 -3.94
N LYS A 60 19.43 -9.99 -4.87
CA LYS A 60 18.64 -11.14 -5.31
C LYS A 60 18.32 -12.12 -4.17
N ASP A 61 19.28 -12.38 -3.30
CA ASP A 61 19.12 -13.35 -2.21
C ASP A 61 18.14 -12.83 -1.15
N ASN A 62 18.25 -11.57 -0.77
CA ASN A 62 17.33 -10.92 0.14
C ASN A 62 15.91 -10.76 -0.49
N THR A 63 15.81 -10.53 -1.80
CA THR A 63 14.53 -10.49 -2.52
C THR A 63 13.85 -11.87 -2.52
N ASN A 64 14.59 -12.95 -2.80
CA ASN A 64 14.07 -14.30 -2.75
C ASN A 64 13.64 -14.69 -1.33
N TRP A 65 14.51 -14.43 -0.35
CA TRP A 65 14.17 -14.64 1.06
C TRP A 65 12.88 -13.89 1.46
N PHE A 66 12.73 -12.65 1.04
CA PHE A 66 11.51 -11.86 1.30
C PHE A 66 10.27 -12.57 0.77
N MET A 67 10.31 -13.02 -0.49
CA MET A 67 9.17 -13.70 -1.09
C MET A 67 8.81 -15.00 -0.37
N ASP A 68 9.80 -15.82 -0.03
CA ASP A 68 9.59 -17.08 0.69
C ASP A 68 8.98 -16.81 2.08
N TYR A 69 9.52 -15.83 2.79
CA TYR A 69 9.13 -15.53 4.18
C TYR A 69 7.72 -14.90 4.27
N PHE A 70 7.35 -14.03 3.33
CA PHE A 70 6.08 -13.32 3.32
C PHE A 70 5.03 -13.89 2.34
N SER A 71 5.32 -15.04 1.70
CA SER A 71 4.44 -15.64 0.67
C SER A 71 3.00 -15.82 1.11
N ASN A 72 2.74 -16.14 2.38
CA ASN A 72 1.39 -16.37 2.90
C ASN A 72 0.50 -15.12 2.83
N TYR A 73 1.06 -13.92 3.03
CA TYR A 73 0.30 -12.68 2.91
C TYR A 73 -0.16 -12.44 1.47
N PHE A 74 0.72 -12.68 0.49
CA PHE A 74 0.40 -12.55 -0.93
C PHE A 74 -0.60 -13.61 -1.39
N ARG A 75 -0.49 -14.85 -0.92
CA ARG A 75 -1.49 -15.91 -1.18
C ARG A 75 -2.86 -15.53 -0.61
N THR A 76 -2.91 -15.05 0.63
CA THR A 76 -4.16 -14.58 1.26
C THR A 76 -4.78 -13.44 0.47
N TYR A 77 -3.97 -12.51 -0.04
CA TYR A 77 -4.45 -11.44 -0.92
C TYR A 77 -5.08 -12.01 -2.20
N VAL A 78 -4.41 -12.93 -2.89
CA VAL A 78 -4.90 -13.54 -4.14
C VAL A 78 -6.19 -14.33 -3.91
N GLU A 79 -6.27 -15.11 -2.84
CA GLU A 79 -7.50 -15.82 -2.46
C GLU A 79 -8.68 -14.85 -2.22
N GLY A 80 -8.42 -13.74 -1.55
CA GLY A 80 -9.41 -12.68 -1.34
C GLY A 80 -9.81 -12.01 -2.66
N LEU A 81 -8.84 -11.68 -3.51
CA LEU A 81 -9.08 -11.10 -4.83
C LEU A 81 -9.93 -12.02 -5.72
N GLN A 82 -9.65 -13.32 -5.72
CA GLN A 82 -10.43 -14.31 -6.47
C GLN A 82 -11.89 -14.37 -5.97
N LYS A 83 -12.13 -14.32 -4.67
CA LYS A 83 -13.49 -14.25 -4.10
C LYS A 83 -14.19 -12.94 -4.46
N TYR A 84 -13.49 -11.83 -4.41
CA TYR A 84 -14.00 -10.50 -4.74
C TYR A 84 -14.41 -10.40 -6.21
N ASN A 85 -13.63 -11.01 -7.11
CA ASN A 85 -13.81 -10.92 -8.57
C ASN A 85 -14.43 -12.18 -9.18
N GLN A 86 -15.13 -13.02 -8.44
CA GLN A 86 -15.61 -14.36 -8.86
C GLN A 86 -16.22 -14.45 -10.27
N GLN A 87 -16.76 -13.35 -10.80
CA GLN A 87 -17.36 -13.29 -12.15
C GLN A 87 -16.53 -12.55 -13.18
N GLN A 88 -15.35 -11.99 -12.81
CA GLN A 88 -14.59 -11.07 -13.66
C GLN A 88 -13.15 -11.50 -13.94
N LEU A 89 -12.61 -12.46 -13.20
CA LEU A 89 -11.27 -13.00 -13.51
C LEU A 89 -11.35 -13.93 -14.72
N LEU A 90 -10.86 -13.43 -15.85
CA LEU A 90 -10.81 -14.19 -17.09
C LEU A 90 -9.81 -15.35 -17.06
N LYS A 91 -8.79 -15.29 -16.19
CA LYS A 91 -7.74 -16.30 -16.03
C LYS A 91 -7.44 -16.53 -14.56
N GLN A 92 -7.10 -17.79 -14.22
CA GLN A 92 -6.68 -18.14 -12.88
C GLN A 92 -5.20 -17.77 -12.67
N ILE A 93 -4.92 -17.04 -11.56
CA ILE A 93 -3.55 -16.76 -11.13
C ILE A 93 -2.97 -18.06 -10.53
N THR A 94 -1.88 -18.54 -11.12
CA THR A 94 -1.27 -19.83 -10.74
C THR A 94 0.01 -19.67 -9.94
N GLN A 95 0.76 -18.59 -10.17
CA GLN A 95 2.01 -18.30 -9.48
C GLN A 95 2.21 -16.81 -9.33
N LEU A 96 2.97 -16.45 -8.31
CA LEU A 96 3.44 -15.09 -8.05
C LEU A 96 4.95 -15.02 -8.25
N GLU A 97 5.40 -14.03 -8.99
CA GLU A 97 6.82 -13.74 -9.19
C GLU A 97 7.15 -12.41 -8.55
N ILE A 98 8.15 -12.40 -7.66
CA ILE A 98 8.61 -11.15 -7.06
C ILE A 98 9.49 -10.38 -8.05
N GLY A 99 9.19 -9.09 -8.19
CA GLY A 99 10.03 -8.14 -8.89
C GLY A 99 11.11 -7.55 -7.97
N LYS A 100 11.26 -6.24 -8.02
CA LYS A 100 12.19 -5.53 -7.14
C LYS A 100 11.57 -5.29 -5.78
N VAL A 101 12.41 -5.38 -4.74
CA VAL A 101 12.10 -5.00 -3.34
C VAL A 101 13.10 -3.95 -2.91
N TRP A 102 12.63 -2.89 -2.27
CA TRP A 102 13.50 -1.81 -1.77
C TRP A 102 13.06 -1.32 -0.41
N ILE A 103 13.99 -0.72 0.31
CA ILE A 103 13.74 -0.07 1.60
C ILE A 103 13.91 1.44 1.46
N ASN A 104 12.99 2.19 2.07
CA ASN A 104 12.98 3.65 2.11
C ASN A 104 13.24 4.14 3.52
N TYR A 105 14.15 5.09 3.67
CA TYR A 105 14.45 5.81 4.92
C TYR A 105 14.02 7.27 4.79
N MET A 106 12.72 7.51 4.78
CA MET A 106 12.11 8.82 4.56
C MET A 106 12.28 9.72 5.78
N LYS A 107 12.79 10.93 5.55
CA LYS A 107 12.99 11.98 6.56
C LYS A 107 11.98 13.11 6.43
N ALA A 108 12.04 14.06 7.38
CA ALA A 108 11.22 15.27 7.35
C ALA A 108 11.27 16.00 5.99
N ASN A 109 10.10 16.45 5.52
CA ASN A 109 9.88 17.14 4.25
C ASN A 109 10.10 16.31 2.98
N GLU A 110 10.43 15.03 3.10
CA GLU A 110 10.48 14.10 1.97
C GLU A 110 9.09 13.53 1.70
N PHE A 111 8.80 13.13 0.46
CA PHE A 111 7.48 12.63 0.07
C PHE A 111 7.55 11.80 -1.22
N ASN A 112 6.49 11.05 -1.50
CA ASN A 112 6.25 10.45 -2.81
C ASN A 112 5.09 11.16 -3.49
N PRO A 113 5.28 11.77 -4.67
CA PRO A 113 4.19 12.36 -5.44
C PRO A 113 3.20 11.29 -5.90
N PRO A 114 2.02 11.67 -6.44
CA PRO A 114 1.10 10.70 -7.05
C PRO A 114 1.79 9.90 -8.17
N HIS A 115 1.80 8.57 -8.03
CA HIS A 115 2.46 7.66 -8.96
C HIS A 115 1.80 6.28 -8.97
N ILE A 116 2.19 5.44 -9.92
CA ILE A 116 1.83 4.03 -10.04
C ILE A 116 3.11 3.20 -10.19
N HIS A 117 3.02 1.89 -10.10
CA HIS A 117 4.13 0.97 -10.27
C HIS A 117 3.95 0.07 -11.49
N SER A 118 5.06 -0.54 -11.93
CA SER A 118 5.05 -1.68 -12.83
C SER A 118 4.65 -2.96 -12.08
N GLY A 119 4.21 -3.99 -12.83
CA GLY A 119 3.74 -5.25 -12.25
C GLY A 119 2.23 -5.30 -12.10
N ASP A 120 1.74 -6.34 -11.46
CA ASP A 120 0.32 -6.57 -11.22
C ASP A 120 -0.09 -6.10 -9.81
N LEU A 121 0.77 -6.35 -8.83
CA LEU A 121 0.62 -5.85 -7.46
C LEU A 121 1.81 -5.02 -7.05
N SER A 122 1.53 -4.08 -6.15
CA SER A 122 2.53 -3.40 -5.36
C SER A 122 2.22 -3.57 -3.87
N PHE A 123 3.25 -3.42 -3.05
CA PHE A 123 3.08 -3.49 -1.60
C PHE A 123 3.96 -2.48 -0.88
N VAL A 124 3.57 -2.14 0.36
CA VAL A 124 4.39 -1.36 1.28
C VAL A 124 4.18 -1.85 2.72
N MET A 125 5.29 -2.05 3.44
CA MET A 125 5.34 -2.41 4.85
C MET A 125 5.98 -1.28 5.64
N TYR A 126 5.36 -0.83 6.72
CA TYR A 126 5.90 0.21 7.60
C TYR A 126 6.63 -0.42 8.78
N LEU A 127 7.94 -0.19 8.86
CA LEU A 127 8.80 -0.82 9.85
C LEU A 127 9.09 0.07 11.07
N GLU A 128 9.30 1.36 10.82
CA GLU A 128 9.53 2.35 11.88
C GLU A 128 8.75 3.63 11.57
N ILE A 129 8.10 4.17 12.59
CA ILE A 129 7.38 5.44 12.53
C ILE A 129 7.97 6.36 13.61
N PRO A 130 8.41 7.59 13.27
CA PRO A 130 8.88 8.54 14.28
C PRO A 130 7.84 8.76 15.38
N LYS A 131 8.22 8.66 16.63
CA LYS A 131 7.30 8.84 17.77
C LYS A 131 6.64 10.23 17.76
N GLU A 132 7.40 11.25 17.37
CA GLU A 132 6.96 12.63 17.25
C GLU A 132 5.92 12.84 16.16
N LEU A 133 5.83 11.92 15.20
CA LEU A 133 4.85 12.00 14.11
C LEU A 133 3.40 11.87 14.63
N ASN A 134 3.17 11.10 15.68
CA ASN A 134 1.83 11.00 16.28
C ASN A 134 1.38 12.34 16.86
N LYS A 135 2.27 13.07 17.53
CA LYS A 135 1.98 14.41 18.03
C LYS A 135 1.71 15.40 16.88
N GLU A 136 2.52 15.36 15.81
CA GLU A 136 2.31 16.18 14.62
C GLU A 136 0.94 15.89 13.96
N ARG A 137 0.50 14.63 13.94
CA ARG A 137 -0.82 14.21 13.44
C ARG A 137 -1.97 14.74 14.29
N GLU A 138 -1.84 14.68 15.63
CA GLU A 138 -2.83 15.20 16.58
C GLU A 138 -2.98 16.73 16.48
N GLU A 139 -1.88 17.44 16.28
CA GLU A 139 -1.84 18.90 16.15
C GLU A 139 -2.27 19.39 14.74
N TYR A 140 -2.35 18.51 13.75
CA TYR A 140 -2.69 18.87 12.38
C TYR A 140 -4.12 19.38 12.26
N LYS A 141 -4.30 20.58 11.67
CA LYS A 141 -5.60 21.23 11.48
C LYS A 141 -6.03 21.39 10.00
N GLY A 142 -5.22 20.86 9.08
CA GLY A 142 -5.54 20.92 7.64
C GLY A 142 -6.65 19.96 7.24
N THR A 143 -7.12 20.11 6.01
CA THR A 143 -8.19 19.27 5.41
C THR A 143 -7.64 18.07 4.62
N SER A 144 -6.32 17.96 4.44
CA SER A 144 -5.70 16.82 3.78
C SER A 144 -5.62 15.59 4.71
N SER A 145 -5.12 14.48 4.18
CA SER A 145 -5.01 13.22 4.91
C SER A 145 -4.07 13.22 6.11
N GLY A 146 -3.30 14.29 6.28
CA GLY A 146 -2.41 14.52 7.42
C GLY A 146 -0.95 14.09 7.18
N PRO A 147 -0.05 14.51 8.12
CA PRO A 147 1.39 14.26 8.00
C PRO A 147 1.73 12.76 7.93
N GLY A 148 2.56 12.40 6.97
CA GLY A 148 3.02 11.04 6.77
C GLY A 148 1.95 10.04 6.32
N ALA A 149 0.76 10.51 5.88
CA ALA A 149 -0.28 9.64 5.35
C ALA A 149 0.15 8.99 4.03
N ILE A 150 -0.37 7.78 3.78
CA ILE A 150 -0.45 7.20 2.43
C ILE A 150 -1.87 7.35 1.93
N GLN A 151 -2.04 7.86 0.72
CA GLN A 151 -3.35 8.04 0.08
C GLN A 151 -3.40 7.28 -1.24
N PHE A 152 -4.45 6.49 -1.41
CA PHE A 152 -4.79 5.80 -2.65
C PHE A 152 -5.94 6.53 -3.33
N THR A 153 -5.86 6.67 -4.66
CA THR A 153 -6.88 7.39 -5.45
C THR A 153 -7.37 6.50 -6.59
N TYR A 154 -8.69 6.38 -6.72
CA TYR A 154 -9.35 5.63 -7.78
C TYR A 154 -10.55 6.40 -8.31
N GLY A 155 -10.57 6.63 -9.64
CA GLY A 155 -11.59 7.44 -10.30
C GLY A 155 -11.32 8.94 -10.20
N GLU A 156 -12.27 9.74 -10.69
CA GLU A 156 -12.21 11.19 -10.68
C GLU A 156 -12.96 11.75 -9.47
N ALA A 157 -12.43 12.84 -8.91
CA ALA A 157 -13.14 13.59 -7.89
C ALA A 157 -14.39 14.25 -8.50
N ASP A 158 -15.52 14.22 -7.78
CA ASP A 158 -16.72 14.96 -8.19
C ASP A 158 -16.47 16.48 -8.12
N PRO A 159 -16.44 17.20 -9.27
CA PRO A 159 -16.16 18.62 -9.29
C PRO A 159 -17.33 19.45 -8.69
N THR A 160 -18.50 18.85 -8.45
CA THR A 160 -19.68 19.55 -7.92
C THR A 160 -19.65 19.70 -6.40
N ASN A 161 -18.64 19.18 -5.73
CA ASN A 161 -18.48 19.20 -4.27
C ASN A 161 -19.71 18.67 -3.52
N ARG A 162 -20.47 17.76 -4.14
CA ARG A 162 -21.57 17.04 -3.47
C ARG A 162 -21.00 15.90 -2.64
N PRO A 163 -21.63 15.53 -1.53
CA PRO A 163 -21.28 14.31 -0.83
C PRO A 163 -21.38 13.14 -1.80
N ALA A 164 -20.24 12.62 -2.24
CA ALA A 164 -20.22 11.49 -3.16
C ALA A 164 -20.81 10.25 -2.47
N CYS A 165 -21.61 9.48 -3.20
CA CYS A 165 -22.11 8.19 -2.69
C CYS A 165 -20.99 7.15 -2.55
N PHE A 166 -19.79 7.44 -3.09
CA PHE A 166 -18.58 6.61 -2.97
C PHE A 166 -17.34 7.50 -2.89
N ALA A 167 -16.36 7.04 -2.15
CA ALA A 167 -15.08 7.74 -2.01
C ALA A 167 -14.19 7.48 -3.22
N THR A 168 -13.58 8.55 -3.77
CA THR A 168 -12.60 8.47 -4.85
C THR A 168 -11.16 8.32 -4.34
N HIS A 169 -10.97 8.51 -3.05
CA HIS A 169 -9.68 8.30 -2.40
C HIS A 169 -9.87 7.65 -1.03
N HIS A 170 -8.84 6.94 -0.59
CA HIS A 170 -8.76 6.39 0.75
C HIS A 170 -7.36 6.65 1.31
N ALA A 171 -7.29 7.19 2.53
CA ALA A 171 -6.02 7.53 3.15
C ALA A 171 -5.87 6.84 4.50
N PHE A 172 -4.62 6.49 4.82
CA PHE A 172 -4.24 5.89 6.07
C PHE A 172 -3.11 6.68 6.71
N LEU A 173 -3.14 6.78 8.03
CA LEU A 173 -2.00 7.17 8.84
C LEU A 173 -1.29 5.87 9.27
N PRO A 174 -0.20 5.48 8.60
CA PRO A 174 0.41 4.18 8.87
C PRO A 174 0.97 4.08 10.28
N GLU A 175 0.93 2.87 10.82
CA GLU A 175 1.57 2.46 12.06
C GLU A 175 2.66 1.42 11.79
N GLU A 176 3.57 1.20 12.75
CA GLU A 176 4.56 0.14 12.67
C GLU A 176 3.89 -1.23 12.51
N GLY A 177 4.37 -2.02 11.56
CA GLY A 177 3.82 -3.33 11.21
C GLY A 177 2.67 -3.29 10.21
N ASP A 178 2.17 -2.11 9.81
CA ASP A 178 1.16 -2.04 8.76
C ASP A 178 1.74 -2.51 7.42
N PHE A 179 1.00 -3.38 6.76
CA PHE A 179 1.36 -3.97 5.48
C PHE A 179 0.19 -3.85 4.49
N PHE A 180 0.36 -3.04 3.46
CA PHE A 180 -0.61 -2.83 2.40
C PHE A 180 -0.22 -3.61 1.15
N ILE A 181 -1.19 -4.31 0.53
CA ILE A 181 -1.06 -4.92 -0.80
C ILE A 181 -2.19 -4.37 -1.67
N PHE A 182 -1.87 -3.93 -2.87
CA PHE A 182 -2.79 -3.25 -3.79
C PHE A 182 -2.40 -3.44 -5.25
N PRO A 183 -3.32 -3.23 -6.22
CA PRO A 183 -3.00 -3.25 -7.64
C PRO A 183 -1.90 -2.25 -7.98
N ALA A 184 -0.89 -2.66 -8.75
CA ALA A 184 0.26 -1.81 -9.08
C ALA A 184 -0.13 -0.51 -9.82
N ASN A 185 -1.23 -0.55 -10.60
CA ASN A 185 -1.78 0.60 -11.31
C ASN A 185 -2.68 1.51 -10.44
N LEU A 186 -2.90 1.18 -9.16
CA LEU A 186 -3.64 2.05 -8.24
C LEU A 186 -2.77 3.24 -7.87
N GLN A 187 -3.20 4.44 -8.31
CA GLN A 187 -2.48 5.67 -8.02
C GLN A 187 -2.43 5.92 -6.52
N HIS A 188 -1.26 6.26 -6.02
CA HIS A 188 -1.07 6.60 -4.61
C HIS A 188 0.03 7.64 -4.43
N CYS A 189 0.00 8.30 -3.29
CA CYS A 189 1.02 9.26 -2.87
C CYS A 189 1.30 9.12 -1.37
N VAL A 190 2.44 9.66 -0.95
CA VAL A 190 2.84 9.67 0.46
C VAL A 190 3.12 11.11 0.87
N PHE A 191 2.37 11.59 1.85
CA PHE A 191 2.49 12.94 2.37
C PHE A 191 3.77 13.13 3.19
N PRO A 192 4.40 14.31 3.11
CA PRO A 192 5.52 14.64 3.97
C PRO A 192 5.09 14.78 5.44
N PHE A 193 6.06 14.74 6.33
CA PHE A 193 5.94 15.13 7.72
C PHE A 193 7.10 16.08 8.07
N LYS A 194 7.04 16.79 9.22
CA LYS A 194 8.02 17.81 9.61
C LYS A 194 8.83 17.42 10.83
N CYS A 195 8.31 16.52 11.67
CA CYS A 195 9.00 16.10 12.89
C CYS A 195 10.36 15.44 12.57
N ASN A 196 11.24 15.44 13.57
CA ASN A 196 12.51 14.72 13.46
C ASN A 196 12.29 13.22 13.49
N GLY A 197 13.20 12.49 12.89
CA GLY A 197 13.18 11.03 12.84
C GLY A 197 13.11 10.49 11.41
N THR A 198 13.14 9.18 11.32
CA THR A 198 13.10 8.47 10.04
C THR A 198 11.90 7.53 10.04
N ARG A 199 11.07 7.62 9.02
CA ARG A 199 10.05 6.62 8.72
C ARG A 199 10.67 5.58 7.80
N THR A 200 10.76 4.35 8.26
CA THR A 200 11.32 3.23 7.50
C THR A 200 10.21 2.38 6.93
N SER A 201 10.25 2.12 5.62
CA SER A 201 9.31 1.22 4.94
C SER A 201 9.99 0.35 3.89
N VAL A 202 9.49 -0.87 3.70
CA VAL A 202 9.89 -1.78 2.60
C VAL A 202 8.76 -1.83 1.60
N ALA A 203 9.08 -1.69 0.32
CA ALA A 203 8.13 -1.73 -0.78
C ALA A 203 8.63 -2.63 -1.91
N GLY A 204 7.73 -3.03 -2.81
CA GLY A 204 8.09 -3.85 -3.95
C GLY A 204 6.91 -4.17 -4.86
N ASN A 205 7.20 -4.92 -5.93
CA ASN A 205 6.25 -5.28 -6.96
C ASN A 205 6.17 -6.79 -7.14
N ILE A 206 4.97 -7.28 -7.49
CA ILE A 206 4.68 -8.69 -7.75
C ILE A 206 4.06 -8.81 -9.15
N TYR A 207 4.39 -9.86 -9.85
CA TYR A 207 3.85 -10.23 -11.15
C TYR A 207 3.03 -11.50 -11.05
N TYR A 208 1.89 -11.55 -11.71
CA TYR A 208 1.05 -12.73 -11.83
C TYR A 208 1.54 -13.63 -12.95
N LYS A 209 1.48 -14.94 -12.74
CA LYS A 209 1.55 -15.93 -13.79
C LYS A 209 0.18 -16.58 -13.92
N PHE A 210 -0.21 -16.83 -15.14
CA PHE A 210 -1.48 -17.45 -15.50
C PHE A 210 -1.23 -18.79 -16.18
N ASN A 211 -2.21 -19.68 -16.14
CA ASN A 211 -2.21 -20.84 -17.04
C ASN A 211 -2.46 -20.36 -18.47
N ASP A 212 -1.72 -20.94 -19.40
CA ASP A 212 -1.92 -20.77 -20.84
C ASP A 212 -3.30 -21.28 -21.29
#